data_0e117659b401b206ce8e95051ec1cd21
#
_entry.id   0e117659b401b206ce8e95051ec1cd21
#
_cell.length_a   1.000
_cell.length_b   1.000
_cell.length_c   1.000
_cell.angle_alpha   90.00
_cell.angle_beta   90.00
_cell.angle_gamma   90.00
#
_symmetry.space_group_name_H-M   'P 1'
#
loop_
_entity.id
_entity.type
_entity.pdbx_description
1 polymer ?
#
loop_
_entity_poly.entity_id
_entity_poly.type
_entity_poly.pdbx_seq_one_letter_code
_entity_poly.pdbx_strand_id
1 'polypeptide(L)'
;LDRSSAASDVYKRQGVDSGLMIAQYTQASIVSELKRLAVPASADSIPTSAMQEDHVSLGWSAARKLRRAVDGLGKVLGVEALTAARAIDMRGIGASEPVARVIKLMRESLPEPGPDSFLAPDIAEADRLVANGKLVAAARESVELN
;
A
#
# COMPACT_ATOMS: atom_id res chain seq x y z
N LEU A 1 0.91 -17.99 -11.07
CA LEU A 1 0.48 -16.88 -10.21
C LEU A 1 -0.93 -17.19 -9.77
N ASP A 2 -1.01 -17.65 -8.56
CA ASP A 2 -2.27 -18.06 -7.94
C ASP A 2 -3.15 -16.83 -7.76
N ARG A 3 -4.36 -16.96 -8.29
CA ARG A 3 -5.36 -15.91 -8.28
C ARG A 3 -5.58 -15.44 -6.85
N SER A 4 -5.55 -14.17 -6.66
CA SER A 4 -5.51 -13.38 -5.44
C SER A 4 -6.07 -14.09 -4.20
N SER A 5 -5.39 -13.96 -3.07
CA SER A 5 -5.84 -14.43 -1.75
C SER A 5 -7.26 -13.98 -1.41
N ALA A 6 -7.72 -12.84 -1.93
CA ALA A 6 -9.10 -12.39 -1.84
C ALA A 6 -10.09 -13.40 -2.46
N ALA A 7 -9.74 -14.04 -3.58
CA ALA A 7 -10.57 -15.07 -4.18
C ALA A 7 -10.64 -16.35 -3.33
N SER A 8 -9.55 -16.70 -2.62
CA SER A 8 -9.53 -17.85 -1.71
C SER A 8 -10.44 -17.66 -0.51
N ASP A 9 -10.55 -16.44 0.02
CA ASP A 9 -11.46 -16.10 1.12
C ASP A 9 -12.92 -16.25 0.69
N VAL A 10 -13.27 -15.73 -0.47
CA VAL A 10 -14.61 -15.85 -1.05
C VAL A 10 -15.00 -17.32 -1.25
N TYR A 11 -14.04 -18.17 -1.66
CA TYR A 11 -14.31 -19.59 -1.90
C TYR A 11 -14.65 -20.39 -0.64
N LYS A 12 -14.06 -20.03 0.51
CA LYS A 12 -14.29 -20.76 1.77
C LYS A 12 -15.64 -20.46 2.42
N ARG A 13 -16.20 -19.27 2.19
CA ARG A 13 -17.46 -18.80 2.79
C ARG A 13 -18.36 -18.10 1.77
N GLN A 14 -18.53 -18.73 0.61
CA GLN A 14 -19.32 -18.21 -0.49
C GLN A 14 -20.70 -17.74 -0.06
N GLY A 15 -21.06 -16.53 -0.47
CA GLY A 15 -22.36 -15.92 -0.19
C GLY A 15 -22.49 -15.28 1.19
N VAL A 16 -21.45 -15.35 2.04
CA VAL A 16 -21.44 -14.71 3.37
C VAL A 16 -20.39 -13.63 3.45
N ASP A 17 -19.14 -13.94 3.08
CA ASP A 17 -18.01 -13.00 3.16
C ASP A 17 -17.59 -12.53 1.75
N SER A 18 -17.24 -11.25 1.62
CA SER A 18 -16.66 -10.66 0.41
C SER A 18 -15.13 -10.71 0.40
N GLY A 19 -14.52 -11.00 1.55
CA GLY A 19 -13.09 -11.06 1.76
C GLY A 19 -12.43 -9.70 1.51
N LEU A 20 -11.26 -9.70 0.85
CA LEU A 20 -10.49 -8.48 0.59
C LEU A 20 -10.84 -7.78 -0.73
N MET A 21 -12.00 -8.06 -1.33
CA MET A 21 -12.41 -7.44 -2.59
C MET A 21 -12.45 -5.90 -2.49
N ILE A 22 -12.99 -5.36 -1.41
CA ILE A 22 -13.06 -3.90 -1.19
C ILE A 22 -11.67 -3.29 -0.97
N ALA A 23 -10.74 -4.02 -0.37
CA ALA A 23 -9.35 -3.60 -0.25
C ALA A 23 -8.70 -3.42 -1.64
N GLN A 24 -8.98 -4.32 -2.58
CA GLN A 24 -8.53 -4.20 -3.98
C GLN A 24 -9.13 -2.97 -4.67
N TYR A 25 -10.41 -2.65 -4.45
CA TYR A 25 -11.00 -1.41 -4.98
C TYR A 25 -10.33 -0.16 -4.38
N THR A 26 -9.95 -0.19 -3.11
CA THR A 26 -9.20 0.88 -2.47
C THR A 26 -7.85 1.09 -3.15
N GLN A 27 -7.09 0.03 -3.44
CA GLN A 27 -5.84 0.12 -4.20
C GLN A 27 -6.08 0.68 -5.61
N ALA A 28 -7.09 0.21 -6.33
CA ALA A 28 -7.41 0.68 -7.68
C ALA A 28 -7.73 2.19 -7.69
N SER A 29 -8.47 2.69 -6.70
CA SER A 29 -8.75 4.12 -6.53
C SER A 29 -7.48 4.92 -6.31
N ILE A 30 -6.60 4.47 -5.41
CA ILE A 30 -5.31 5.13 -5.15
C ILE A 30 -4.43 5.15 -6.41
N VAL A 31 -4.33 4.03 -7.14
CA VAL A 31 -3.56 3.93 -8.39
C VAL A 31 -4.11 4.89 -9.44
N SER A 32 -5.42 5.06 -9.52
CA SER A 32 -6.04 6.07 -10.41
C SER A 32 -5.58 7.48 -10.08
N GLU A 33 -5.52 7.85 -8.79
CA GLU A 33 -4.99 9.14 -8.37
C GLU A 33 -3.49 9.27 -8.65
N LEU A 34 -2.70 8.21 -8.44
CA LEU A 34 -1.26 8.20 -8.77
C LEU A 34 -1.02 8.48 -10.25
N LYS A 35 -1.85 7.94 -11.15
CA LYS A 35 -1.78 8.24 -12.59
C LYS A 35 -2.02 9.72 -12.88
N ARG A 36 -2.95 10.37 -12.19
CA ARG A 36 -3.16 11.82 -12.30
C ARG A 36 -1.98 12.64 -11.78
N LEU A 37 -1.37 12.20 -10.68
CA LEU A 37 -0.18 12.86 -10.13
C LEU A 37 1.05 12.72 -11.04
N ALA A 38 1.09 11.72 -11.92
CA ALA A 38 2.19 11.52 -12.89
C ALA A 38 2.21 12.56 -14.02
N VAL A 39 1.13 13.30 -14.26
CA VAL A 39 1.11 14.38 -15.26
C VAL A 39 2.16 15.44 -14.88
N PRO A 40 3.03 15.92 -15.80
CA PRO A 40 4.05 16.92 -15.49
C PRO A 40 3.47 18.19 -14.85
N ALA A 41 4.11 18.70 -13.82
CA ALA A 41 3.76 20.00 -13.25
C ALA A 41 4.33 21.16 -14.07
N SER A 42 5.36 20.88 -14.87
CA SER A 42 6.08 21.83 -15.72
C SER A 42 5.53 21.91 -17.15
N ALA A 43 4.25 21.57 -17.34
CA ALA A 43 3.60 21.62 -18.66
C ALA A 43 3.44 23.06 -19.18
N ASP A 44 3.49 24.05 -18.28
CA ASP A 44 3.31 25.47 -18.58
C ASP A 44 4.04 26.34 -17.56
N SER A 45 4.03 27.63 -17.75
CA SER A 45 4.55 28.64 -16.85
C SER A 45 3.58 29.82 -16.74
N ILE A 46 3.79 30.66 -15.73
CA ILE A 46 2.96 31.84 -15.46
C ILE A 46 3.87 33.05 -15.29
N PRO A 47 3.65 34.16 -16.02
CA PRO A 47 4.39 35.40 -15.77
C PRO A 47 4.05 35.97 -14.40
N THR A 48 5.07 36.49 -13.71
CA THR A 48 4.94 37.08 -12.38
C THR A 48 5.62 38.45 -12.32
N SER A 49 5.58 39.15 -11.18
CA SER A 49 6.23 40.43 -10.97
C SER A 49 5.86 41.48 -12.05
N ALA A 50 4.57 41.64 -12.33
CA ALA A 50 4.07 42.51 -13.40
C ALA A 50 4.70 42.23 -14.77
N MET A 51 4.90 40.96 -15.10
CA MET A 51 5.52 40.47 -16.35
C MET A 51 7.03 40.74 -16.47
N GLN A 52 7.69 41.06 -15.36
CA GLN A 52 9.16 41.16 -15.34
C GLN A 52 9.81 39.75 -15.36
N GLU A 53 9.09 38.75 -14.88
CA GLU A 53 9.50 37.35 -14.91
C GLU A 53 8.51 36.57 -15.78
N ASP A 54 8.98 36.01 -16.88
CA ASP A 54 8.17 35.31 -17.89
C ASP A 54 8.17 33.80 -17.67
N HIS A 55 9.16 33.24 -16.94
CA HIS A 55 9.27 31.86 -16.59
C HIS A 55 9.39 31.66 -15.07
N VAL A 56 8.40 31.00 -14.47
CA VAL A 56 8.40 30.61 -13.06
C VAL A 56 8.56 29.11 -12.94
N SER A 57 9.49 28.68 -12.07
CA SER A 57 9.65 27.25 -11.77
C SER A 57 8.44 26.70 -11.04
N LEU A 58 7.83 25.66 -11.61
CA LEU A 58 6.75 24.88 -10.95
C LEU A 58 7.28 23.72 -10.11
N GLY A 59 8.54 23.76 -9.71
CA GLY A 59 9.22 22.74 -8.90
C GLY A 59 8.52 22.46 -7.57
N TRP A 60 7.98 23.49 -6.92
CA TRP A 60 7.17 23.32 -5.70
C TRP A 60 5.93 22.47 -5.94
N SER A 61 5.21 22.71 -7.03
CA SER A 61 4.05 21.91 -7.43
C SER A 61 4.46 20.47 -7.72
N ALA A 62 5.58 20.25 -8.42
CA ALA A 62 6.12 18.92 -8.67
C ALA A 62 6.48 18.19 -7.39
N ALA A 63 7.14 18.84 -6.43
CA ALA A 63 7.51 18.26 -5.14
C ALA A 63 6.28 17.85 -4.31
N ARG A 64 5.22 18.67 -4.30
CA ARG A 64 3.96 18.34 -3.64
C ARG A 64 3.27 17.13 -4.27
N LYS A 65 3.28 17.02 -5.59
CA LYS A 65 2.75 15.86 -6.31
C LYS A 65 3.54 14.60 -5.98
N LEU A 66 4.88 14.68 -5.98
CA LEU A 66 5.75 13.57 -5.59
C LEU A 66 5.45 13.08 -4.17
N ARG A 67 5.35 13.99 -3.20
CA ARG A 67 5.01 13.63 -1.82
C ARG A 67 3.70 12.86 -1.75
N ARG A 68 2.64 13.37 -2.39
CA ARG A 68 1.35 12.67 -2.44
C ARG A 68 1.44 11.32 -3.13
N ALA A 69 2.28 11.20 -4.15
CA ALA A 69 2.49 9.94 -4.85
C ALA A 69 3.19 8.90 -3.95
N VAL A 70 4.20 9.32 -3.18
CA VAL A 70 4.89 8.45 -2.21
C VAL A 70 3.93 8.00 -1.10
N ASP A 71 3.12 8.92 -0.55
CA ASP A 71 2.10 8.59 0.46
C ASP A 71 1.06 7.59 -0.11
N GLY A 72 0.62 7.78 -1.35
CA GLY A 72 -0.29 6.85 -2.03
C GLY A 72 0.33 5.48 -2.27
N LEU A 73 1.60 5.43 -2.68
CA LEU A 73 2.34 4.18 -2.87
C LEU A 73 2.45 3.41 -1.54
N GLY A 74 2.75 4.08 -0.44
CA GLY A 74 2.79 3.47 0.90
C GLY A 74 1.49 2.75 1.24
N LYS A 75 0.35 3.38 0.98
CA LYS A 75 -0.98 2.77 1.18
C LYS A 75 -1.23 1.54 0.32
N VAL A 76 -0.85 1.60 -0.97
CA VAL A 76 -0.96 0.45 -1.87
C VAL A 76 -0.14 -0.73 -1.35
N LEU A 77 1.11 -0.48 -0.95
CA LEU A 77 1.99 -1.50 -0.36
C LEU A 77 1.48 -2.02 0.98
N GLY A 78 0.86 -1.18 1.81
CA GLY A 78 0.22 -1.59 3.06
C GLY A 78 -0.90 -2.60 2.82
N VAL A 79 -1.80 -2.33 1.88
CA VAL A 79 -2.87 -3.28 1.49
C VAL A 79 -2.29 -4.56 0.90
N GLU A 80 -1.23 -4.46 0.08
CA GLU A 80 -0.56 -5.63 -0.48
C GLU A 80 0.05 -6.51 0.62
N ALA A 81 0.76 -5.91 1.58
CA ALA A 81 1.35 -6.63 2.71
C ALA A 81 0.27 -7.32 3.57
N LEU A 82 -0.83 -6.62 3.87
CA LEU A 82 -1.98 -7.17 4.60
C LEU A 82 -2.57 -8.38 3.87
N THR A 83 -2.77 -8.25 2.57
CA THR A 83 -3.33 -9.31 1.73
C THR A 83 -2.40 -10.51 1.63
N ALA A 84 -1.09 -10.27 1.46
CA ALA A 84 -0.08 -11.33 1.38
C ALA A 84 0.04 -12.10 2.70
N ALA A 85 0.07 -11.40 3.83
CA ALA A 85 0.11 -12.02 5.15
C ALA A 85 -1.11 -12.92 5.37
N ARG A 86 -2.32 -12.42 5.07
CA ARG A 86 -3.56 -13.21 5.13
C ARG A 86 -3.52 -14.45 4.24
N ALA A 87 -2.98 -14.32 3.02
CA ALA A 87 -2.87 -15.44 2.09
C ALA A 87 -1.95 -16.55 2.61
N ILE A 88 -0.83 -16.19 3.24
CA ILE A 88 0.12 -17.15 3.81
C ILE A 88 -0.51 -17.88 4.99
N ASP A 89 -1.16 -17.16 5.89
CA ASP A 89 -1.86 -17.75 7.04
C ASP A 89 -2.94 -18.75 6.58
N MET A 90 -3.73 -18.38 5.57
CA MET A 90 -4.79 -19.25 5.04
C MET A 90 -4.27 -20.51 4.34
N ARG A 91 -3.09 -20.44 3.74
CA ARG A 91 -2.45 -21.61 3.10
C ARG A 91 -1.91 -22.59 4.14
N GLY A 92 -1.56 -22.13 5.33
CA GLY A 92 -0.97 -22.96 6.38
C GLY A 92 0.38 -23.58 6.01
N ILE A 93 1.04 -23.06 4.96
CA ILE A 93 2.41 -23.45 4.56
C ILE A 93 3.40 -22.48 5.19
N GLY A 94 4.54 -23.01 5.65
CA GLY A 94 5.58 -22.17 6.22
C GLY A 94 6.09 -21.12 5.23
N ALA A 95 6.45 -19.96 5.75
CA ALA A 95 7.13 -18.90 5.02
C ALA A 95 8.64 -18.97 5.24
N SER A 96 9.44 -18.35 4.36
CA SER A 96 10.86 -18.14 4.61
C SER A 96 11.06 -17.29 5.87
N GLU A 97 12.21 -17.41 6.51
CA GLU A 97 12.45 -16.71 7.79
C GLU A 97 12.21 -15.20 7.73
N PRO A 98 12.68 -14.43 6.73
CA PRO A 98 12.40 -13.01 6.62
C PRO A 98 10.90 -12.71 6.54
N VAL A 99 10.16 -13.48 5.75
CA VAL A 99 8.70 -13.31 5.60
C VAL A 99 7.96 -13.68 6.88
N ALA A 100 8.38 -14.74 7.58
CA ALA A 100 7.79 -15.13 8.85
C ALA A 100 7.95 -14.04 9.92
N ARG A 101 9.11 -13.36 9.96
CA ARG A 101 9.33 -12.21 10.86
C ARG A 101 8.42 -11.04 10.54
N VAL A 102 8.24 -10.72 9.26
CA VAL A 102 7.31 -9.67 8.82
C VAL A 102 5.88 -10.01 9.25
N ILE A 103 5.43 -11.23 9.01
CA ILE A 103 4.07 -11.66 9.40
C ILE A 103 3.92 -11.59 10.92
N LYS A 104 4.89 -12.08 11.68
CA LYS A 104 4.89 -12.00 13.14
C LYS A 104 4.73 -10.56 13.63
N LEU A 105 5.53 -9.62 13.10
CA LEU A 105 5.42 -8.20 13.42
C LEU A 105 4.02 -7.66 13.08
N MET A 106 3.48 -8.02 11.93
CA MET A 106 2.14 -7.57 11.53
C MET A 106 1.07 -8.09 12.50
N ARG A 107 1.18 -9.33 12.98
CA ARG A 107 0.23 -9.94 13.93
C ARG A 107 0.26 -9.34 15.33
N GLU A 108 1.24 -8.52 15.67
CA GLU A 108 1.23 -7.75 16.93
C GLU A 108 0.12 -6.67 16.96
N SER A 109 -0.32 -6.20 15.78
CA SER A 109 -1.30 -5.11 15.68
C SER A 109 -2.43 -5.37 14.69
N LEU A 110 -2.32 -6.39 13.86
CA LEU A 110 -3.32 -6.75 12.85
C LEU A 110 -3.94 -8.12 13.18
N PRO A 111 -5.25 -8.27 13.02
CA PRO A 111 -5.93 -9.53 13.35
C PRO A 111 -5.50 -10.67 12.42
N GLU A 112 -5.66 -11.90 12.91
CA GLU A 112 -5.58 -13.09 12.08
C GLU A 112 -6.74 -13.17 11.08
N PRO A 113 -6.61 -13.99 10.01
CA PRO A 113 -7.70 -14.20 9.07
C PRO A 113 -8.98 -14.69 9.75
N GLY A 114 -10.09 -14.04 9.46
CA GLY A 114 -11.40 -14.32 10.03
C GLY A 114 -12.52 -13.92 9.08
N PRO A 115 -13.77 -13.90 9.56
CA PRO A 115 -14.92 -13.36 8.83
C PRO A 115 -14.69 -11.91 8.39
N ASP A 116 -15.52 -11.44 7.46
CA ASP A 116 -15.51 -10.05 7.04
C ASP A 116 -15.65 -9.11 8.24
N SER A 117 -14.83 -8.07 8.25
CA SER A 117 -14.74 -7.06 9.29
C SER A 117 -14.56 -5.67 8.68
N PHE A 118 -14.63 -4.64 9.51
CA PHE A 118 -14.35 -3.28 9.07
C PHE A 118 -12.84 -3.09 8.86
N LEU A 119 -12.40 -3.11 7.60
CA LEU A 119 -10.98 -3.15 7.22
C LEU A 119 -10.23 -1.80 7.35
N ALA A 120 -10.91 -0.68 7.52
CA ALA A 120 -10.24 0.62 7.49
C ALA A 120 -9.14 0.78 8.58
N PRO A 121 -9.33 0.33 9.83
CA PRO A 121 -8.26 0.35 10.83
C PRO A 121 -7.06 -0.51 10.45
N ASP A 122 -7.31 -1.70 9.89
CA ASP A 122 -6.26 -2.65 9.51
C ASP A 122 -5.43 -2.10 8.34
N ILE A 123 -6.08 -1.49 7.35
CA ILE A 123 -5.41 -0.81 6.24
C ILE A 123 -4.56 0.36 6.75
N ALA A 124 -5.09 1.16 7.68
CA ALA A 124 -4.36 2.29 8.25
C ALA A 124 -3.13 1.83 9.05
N GLU A 125 -3.24 0.74 9.80
CA GLU A 125 -2.12 0.17 10.54
C GLU A 125 -1.07 -0.42 9.60
N ALA A 126 -1.48 -1.14 8.54
CA ALA A 126 -0.56 -1.67 7.54
C ALA A 126 0.21 -0.53 6.82
N ASP A 127 -0.48 0.56 6.44
CA ASP A 127 0.13 1.78 5.89
C ASP A 127 1.18 2.36 6.87
N ARG A 128 0.85 2.45 8.15
CA ARG A 128 1.76 2.93 9.20
C ARG A 128 3.02 2.05 9.33
N LEU A 129 2.87 0.74 9.25
CA LEU A 129 3.99 -0.20 9.31
C LEU A 129 4.93 -0.05 8.11
N VAL A 130 4.38 0.17 6.92
CA VAL A 130 5.14 0.48 5.69
C VAL A 130 5.84 1.83 5.83
N ALA A 131 5.11 2.89 6.17
CA ALA A 131 5.63 4.25 6.24
C ALA A 131 6.78 4.39 7.26
N ASN A 132 6.72 3.65 8.37
CA ASN A 132 7.75 3.63 9.40
C ASN A 132 8.93 2.68 9.10
N GLY A 133 8.92 1.98 7.96
CA GLY A 133 9.97 1.04 7.57
C GLY A 133 10.05 -0.23 8.42
N LYS A 134 9.07 -0.49 9.29
CA LYS A 134 9.10 -1.61 10.23
C LYS A 134 9.09 -2.98 9.55
N LEU A 135 8.38 -3.12 8.42
CA LEU A 135 8.34 -4.37 7.67
C LEU A 135 9.73 -4.72 7.11
N VAL A 136 10.42 -3.72 6.55
CA VAL A 136 11.79 -3.88 6.04
C VAL A 136 12.77 -4.17 7.18
N ALA A 137 12.64 -3.48 8.31
CA ALA A 137 13.48 -3.71 9.47
C ALA A 137 13.35 -5.16 9.98
N ALA A 138 12.11 -5.65 10.13
CA ALA A 138 11.85 -7.03 10.56
C ALA A 138 12.45 -8.08 9.60
N ALA A 139 12.34 -7.86 8.28
CA ALA A 139 12.93 -8.76 7.30
C ALA A 139 14.47 -8.79 7.40
N ARG A 140 15.10 -7.63 7.62
CA ARG A 140 16.56 -7.48 7.72
C ARG A 140 17.19 -8.15 8.94
N GLU A 141 16.42 -8.43 9.98
CA GLU A 141 16.93 -9.17 11.14
C GLU A 141 17.44 -10.59 10.82
N SER A 142 17.02 -11.17 9.70
CA SER A 142 17.39 -12.52 9.30
C SER A 142 18.16 -12.59 7.99
N VAL A 143 18.27 -11.49 7.23
CA VAL A 143 18.95 -11.46 5.93
C VAL A 143 19.44 -10.03 5.63
N GLU A 144 20.64 -9.92 5.05
CA GLU A 144 21.09 -8.65 4.46
C GLU A 144 20.33 -8.41 3.16
N LEU A 145 19.51 -7.38 3.16
CA LEU A 145 18.83 -6.88 1.95
C LEU A 145 19.73 -5.81 1.32
N ASN A 146 20.24 -6.09 0.14
CA ASN A 146 21.00 -5.14 -0.69
C ASN A 146 20.11 -4.07 -1.32
#